data_7b14dd703f3b05b51d591d0cf64945d9
#
_entry.id   7b14dd703f3b05b51d591d0cf64945d9
#
_cell.length_a   1.000
_cell.length_b   1.000
_cell.length_c   1.000
_cell.angle_alpha   90.00
_cell.angle_beta   90.00
_cell.angle_gamma   90.00
#
_symmetry.space_group_name_H-M   'P 1'
#
loop_
_entity.id
_entity.type
_entity.pdbx_description
1 polymer ?
#
loop_
_entity_poly.entity_id
_entity_poly.type
_entity_poly.pdbx_seq_one_letter_code
_entity_poly.pdbx_strand_id
1 'polypeptide(L)'
;GLGDVYKRQVYEAGIRTVCFVSPIFPGITDVKTIIKEVKGYADLIWLENLNLRGQFKGEIMAYIREKHPELFPLYDEIYNKKRLDYCQALEQDISQYAQTQGFPYRVNDLPYGRSEKGKPVIVNYFYHEKIRLKK
;
A
#
# COMPACT_ATOMS: atom_id res chain seq x y z
N GLY A 1 9.78 17.05 -0.62
CA GLY A 1 10.39 17.47 0.61
C GLY A 1 11.79 16.90 0.79
N LEU A 2 12.37 17.14 1.95
CA LEU A 2 13.72 16.67 2.28
C LEU A 2 13.84 15.14 2.23
N GLY A 3 12.78 14.43 2.65
CA GLY A 3 12.78 12.98 2.62
C GLY A 3 12.93 12.40 1.21
N ASP A 4 12.29 13.02 0.23
CA ASP A 4 12.37 12.57 -1.16
C ASP A 4 13.75 12.82 -1.75
N VAL A 5 14.38 13.94 -1.39
CA VAL A 5 15.74 14.26 -1.84
C VAL A 5 16.72 13.20 -1.32
N TYR A 6 16.62 12.83 -0.04
CA TYR A 6 17.48 11.80 0.54
C TYR A 6 17.27 10.44 -0.11
N LYS A 7 16.02 10.05 -0.35
CA LYS A 7 15.72 8.76 -1.00
C LYS A 7 16.32 8.68 -2.39
N ARG A 8 16.22 9.76 -3.16
CA ARG A 8 16.82 9.81 -4.50
C ARG A 8 18.34 9.68 -4.44
N GLN A 9 18.98 10.40 -3.52
CA GLN A 9 20.43 10.33 -3.35
C GLN A 9 20.89 8.92 -2.98
N VAL A 10 20.21 8.28 -2.04
CA VAL A 10 20.52 6.91 -1.61
C VAL A 10 20.34 5.94 -2.78
N TYR A 11 19.23 6.06 -3.50
CA TYR A 11 18.94 5.20 -4.66
C TYR A 11 20.01 5.37 -5.75
N GLU A 12 20.36 6.60 -6.09
CA GLU A 12 21.34 6.89 -7.13
C GLU A 12 22.76 6.49 -6.73
N ALA A 13 23.03 6.42 -5.43
CA ALA A 13 24.29 5.92 -4.90
C ALA A 13 24.43 4.40 -4.98
N GLY A 14 23.41 3.70 -5.49
CA GLY A 14 23.44 2.24 -5.64
C GLY A 14 22.91 1.48 -4.43
N ILE A 15 22.33 2.16 -3.46
CA ILE A 15 21.81 1.53 -2.24
C ILE A 15 20.34 1.15 -2.44
N ARG A 16 19.98 -0.08 -2.08
CA ARG A 16 18.60 -0.57 -2.16
C ARG A 16 17.67 0.34 -1.37
N THR A 17 16.62 0.82 -2.02
CA THR A 17 15.68 1.78 -1.44
C THR A 17 14.28 1.19 -1.41
N VAL A 18 13.66 1.17 -0.24
CA VAL A 18 12.31 0.66 -0.03
C VAL A 18 11.37 1.81 0.32
N CYS A 19 10.23 1.87 -0.35
CA CYS A 19 9.18 2.83 -0.03
C CYS A 19 8.01 2.09 0.61
N PHE A 20 7.65 2.50 1.83
CA PHE A 20 6.50 1.92 2.53
C PHE A 20 5.27 2.78 2.32
N VAL A 21 4.20 2.16 1.83
CA VAL A 21 2.86 2.77 1.81
C VAL A 21 2.05 2.01 2.85
N SER A 22 2.14 2.44 4.09
CA SER A 22 1.55 1.76 5.23
C SER A 22 1.19 2.77 6.32
N PRO A 23 -0.06 2.77 6.75
CA PRO A 23 -1.18 2.00 6.19
C PRO A 23 -1.85 2.70 5.00
N ILE A 24 -2.51 1.91 4.16
CA ILE A 24 -3.40 2.44 3.12
C ILE A 24 -4.77 2.69 3.75
N PHE A 25 -5.21 3.94 3.78
CA PHE A 25 -6.53 4.32 4.27
C PHE A 25 -7.54 4.21 3.13
N PRO A 26 -8.56 3.32 3.25
CA PRO A 26 -9.57 3.18 2.19
C PRO A 26 -10.22 4.51 1.82
N GLY A 27 -10.31 4.77 0.52
CA GLY A 27 -10.93 5.99 -0.01
C GLY A 27 -10.12 7.27 0.17
N ILE A 28 -8.99 7.23 0.89
CA ILE A 28 -8.16 8.40 1.18
C ILE A 28 -6.79 8.30 0.52
N THR A 29 -6.10 7.18 0.71
CA THR A 29 -4.76 6.99 0.16
C THR A 29 -4.83 6.66 -1.32
N ASP A 30 -4.21 7.49 -2.16
CA ASP A 30 -4.11 7.25 -3.60
C ASP A 30 -2.80 6.51 -3.91
N VAL A 31 -2.89 5.18 -3.93
CA VAL A 31 -1.72 4.31 -4.07
C VAL A 31 -1.04 4.50 -5.42
N LYS A 32 -1.81 4.59 -6.50
CA LYS A 32 -1.22 4.74 -7.84
C LYS A 32 -0.44 6.03 -7.98
N THR A 33 -0.95 7.13 -7.43
CA THR A 33 -0.25 8.41 -7.47
C THR A 33 1.06 8.32 -6.70
N ILE A 34 1.06 7.66 -5.54
CA ILE A 34 2.28 7.46 -4.76
C ILE A 34 3.29 6.64 -5.56
N ILE A 35 2.86 5.54 -6.19
CA ILE A 35 3.75 4.71 -7.02
C ILE A 35 4.36 5.54 -8.14
N LYS A 36 3.55 6.34 -8.82
CA LYS A 36 4.04 7.21 -9.91
C LYS A 36 5.10 8.18 -9.43
N GLU A 37 4.96 8.71 -8.21
CA GLU A 37 5.92 9.67 -7.66
C GLU A 37 7.24 9.03 -7.26
N VAL A 38 7.22 7.79 -6.74
CA VAL A 38 8.41 7.17 -6.17
C VAL A 38 9.10 6.16 -7.07
N LYS A 39 8.48 5.75 -8.19
CA LYS A 39 9.01 4.69 -9.06
C LYS A 39 10.43 4.96 -9.57
N GLY A 40 10.81 6.22 -9.70
CA GLY A 40 12.12 6.60 -10.21
C GLY A 40 13.26 6.42 -9.21
N TYR A 41 12.95 6.19 -7.93
CA TYR A 41 13.96 6.08 -6.89
C TYR A 41 13.60 5.06 -5.81
N ALA A 42 12.87 4.02 -6.18
CA ALA A 42 12.55 2.91 -5.28
C ALA A 42 12.85 1.59 -5.96
N ASP A 43 13.45 0.68 -5.23
CA ASP A 43 13.65 -0.70 -5.68
C ASP A 43 12.44 -1.56 -5.31
N LEU A 44 11.78 -1.22 -4.22
CA LEU A 44 10.64 -1.95 -3.72
C LEU A 44 9.61 -0.99 -3.14
N ILE A 45 8.35 -1.19 -3.47
CA ILE A 45 7.23 -0.46 -2.88
C ILE A 45 6.39 -1.46 -2.10
N TRP A 46 6.36 -1.28 -0.79
CA TRP A 46 5.68 -2.16 0.16
C TRP A 46 4.32 -1.57 0.47
N LEU A 47 3.26 -2.36 0.22
CA LEU A 47 1.89 -1.92 0.42
C LEU A 47 1.24 -2.71 1.55
N GLU A 48 0.79 -2.00 2.59
CA GLU A 48 -0.02 -2.59 3.66
C GLU A 48 -1.31 -1.80 3.80
N ASN A 49 -2.43 -2.51 3.84
CA ASN A 49 -3.72 -1.87 4.09
C ASN A 49 -3.95 -1.69 5.59
N LEU A 50 -4.81 -0.73 5.92
CA LEU A 50 -5.15 -0.42 7.31
C LEU A 50 -5.84 -1.60 7.97
N ASN A 51 -5.28 -2.05 9.10
CA ASN A 51 -5.84 -3.13 9.91
C ASN A 51 -6.24 -2.56 11.26
N LEU A 52 -7.53 -2.47 11.52
CA LEU A 52 -8.06 -1.86 12.75
C LEU A 52 -8.28 -2.92 13.82
N ARG A 53 -7.53 -2.80 14.92
CA ARG A 53 -7.61 -3.69 16.07
C ARG A 53 -7.68 -2.91 17.37
N GLY A 54 -8.33 -3.49 18.39
CA GLY A 54 -8.35 -2.97 19.75
C GLY A 54 -8.89 -1.56 19.84
N GLN A 55 -8.27 -0.77 20.70
CA GLN A 55 -8.69 0.60 21.01
C GLN A 55 -8.62 1.54 19.80
N PHE A 56 -7.64 1.33 18.92
CA PHE A 56 -7.46 2.19 17.76
C PHE A 56 -8.65 2.15 16.81
N LYS A 57 -9.35 1.02 16.75
CA LYS A 57 -10.51 0.89 15.86
C LYS A 57 -11.56 1.97 16.18
N GLY A 58 -11.92 2.12 17.45
CA GLY A 58 -12.90 3.11 17.86
C GLY A 58 -12.47 4.52 17.52
N GLU A 59 -11.20 4.86 17.76
CA GLU A 59 -10.66 6.18 17.48
C GLU A 59 -10.66 6.49 15.99
N ILE A 60 -10.22 5.56 15.17
CA ILE A 60 -10.19 5.75 13.71
C ILE A 60 -11.61 5.84 13.15
N MET A 61 -12.52 4.97 13.60
CA MET A 61 -13.92 5.02 13.13
C MET A 61 -14.57 6.34 13.50
N ALA A 62 -14.29 6.86 14.69
CA ALA A 62 -14.80 8.17 15.13
C ALA A 62 -14.23 9.31 14.28
N TYR A 63 -12.94 9.24 13.97
CA TYR A 63 -12.29 10.23 13.11
C TYR A 63 -12.91 10.24 11.71
N ILE A 64 -13.12 9.07 11.12
CA ILE A 64 -13.75 8.96 9.80
C ILE A 64 -15.17 9.52 9.83
N ARG A 65 -15.94 9.20 10.87
CA ARG A 65 -17.30 9.72 10.99
C ARG A 65 -17.33 11.24 11.07
N GLU A 66 -16.37 11.83 11.76
CA GLU A 66 -16.29 13.28 11.96
C GLU A 66 -15.74 14.00 10.73
N LYS A 67 -14.60 13.53 10.19
CA LYS A 67 -13.86 14.22 9.14
C LYS A 67 -14.19 13.77 7.73
N HIS A 68 -14.62 12.53 7.56
CA HIS A 68 -14.95 11.95 6.26
C HIS A 68 -16.24 11.13 6.35
N PRO A 69 -17.36 11.78 6.71
CA PRO A 69 -18.62 11.05 6.92
C PRO A 69 -19.08 10.29 5.69
N GLU A 70 -18.74 10.76 4.50
CA GLU A 70 -19.07 10.08 3.24
C GLU A 70 -18.37 8.73 3.10
N LEU A 71 -17.26 8.51 3.81
CA LEU A 71 -16.51 7.25 3.78
C LEU A 71 -16.90 6.31 4.91
N PHE A 72 -17.68 6.77 5.88
CA PHE A 72 -18.03 5.95 7.03
C PHE A 72 -18.70 4.62 6.63
N PRO A 73 -19.67 4.61 5.68
CA PRO A 73 -20.27 3.34 5.25
C PRO A 73 -19.24 2.35 4.70
N LEU A 74 -18.25 2.82 3.97
CA LEU A 74 -17.18 1.98 3.44
C LEU A 74 -16.35 1.37 4.58
N TYR A 75 -15.96 2.17 5.56
CA TYR A 75 -15.19 1.69 6.71
C TYR A 75 -16.00 0.72 7.56
N ASP A 76 -17.29 0.97 7.72
CA ASP A 76 -18.18 0.04 8.42
C ASP A 76 -18.23 -1.31 7.73
N GLU A 77 -18.34 -1.33 6.42
CA GLU A 77 -18.34 -2.60 5.66
C GLU A 77 -17.04 -3.36 5.80
N ILE A 78 -15.90 -2.66 5.70
CA ILE A 78 -14.60 -3.31 5.77
C ILE A 78 -14.30 -3.81 7.18
N TYR A 79 -14.47 -2.95 8.19
CA TYR A 79 -13.92 -3.21 9.51
C TYR A 79 -14.93 -3.77 10.51
N ASN A 80 -16.21 -3.48 10.35
CA ASN A 80 -17.26 -4.05 11.19
C ASN A 80 -17.89 -5.28 10.56
N LYS A 81 -18.23 -5.22 9.27
CA LYS A 81 -18.86 -6.33 8.56
C LYS A 81 -17.87 -7.32 7.95
N LYS A 82 -16.58 -7.02 8.03
CA LYS A 82 -15.48 -7.87 7.54
C LYS A 82 -15.57 -8.20 6.06
N ARG A 83 -16.08 -7.28 5.24
CA ARG A 83 -16.16 -7.47 3.80
C ARG A 83 -14.81 -7.17 3.15
N LEU A 84 -14.42 -8.01 2.21
CA LEU A 84 -13.14 -7.90 1.52
C LEU A 84 -13.26 -7.26 0.14
N ASP A 85 -14.46 -6.90 -0.28
CA ASP A 85 -14.74 -6.43 -1.65
C ASP A 85 -13.85 -5.25 -2.04
N TYR A 86 -13.76 -4.25 -1.16
CA TYR A 86 -12.94 -3.06 -1.45
C TYR A 86 -11.46 -3.41 -1.55
N CYS A 87 -10.94 -4.20 -0.61
CA CYS A 87 -9.52 -4.57 -0.60
C CYS A 87 -9.16 -5.45 -1.79
N GLN A 88 -10.06 -6.35 -2.19
CA GLN A 88 -9.86 -7.17 -3.37
C GLN A 88 -9.86 -6.34 -4.65
N ALA A 89 -10.78 -5.38 -4.76
CA ALA A 89 -10.82 -4.47 -5.90
C ALA A 89 -9.57 -3.60 -5.96
N LEU A 90 -9.09 -3.11 -4.83
CA LEU A 90 -7.85 -2.35 -4.74
C LEU A 90 -6.64 -3.18 -5.17
N GLU A 91 -6.56 -4.42 -4.71
CA GLU A 91 -5.49 -5.34 -5.09
C GLU A 91 -5.49 -5.58 -6.59
N GLN A 92 -6.65 -5.87 -7.17
CA GLN A 92 -6.77 -6.06 -8.61
C GLN A 92 -6.33 -4.84 -9.39
N ASP A 93 -6.73 -3.66 -8.96
CA ASP A 93 -6.38 -2.41 -9.61
C ASP A 93 -4.88 -2.16 -9.59
N ILE A 94 -4.24 -2.40 -8.44
CA ILE A 94 -2.80 -2.23 -8.29
C ILE A 94 -2.04 -3.28 -9.11
N SER A 95 -2.46 -4.53 -9.05
CA SER A 95 -1.85 -5.63 -9.80
C SER A 95 -1.92 -5.36 -11.30
N GLN A 96 -3.07 -4.93 -11.78
CA GLN A 96 -3.25 -4.60 -13.19
C GLN A 96 -2.38 -3.40 -13.61
N TYR A 97 -2.32 -2.38 -12.76
CA TYR A 97 -1.46 -1.23 -13.00
C TYR A 97 0.01 -1.64 -13.08
N ALA A 98 0.47 -2.47 -12.15
CA ALA A 98 1.84 -2.99 -12.16
C ALA A 98 2.13 -3.74 -13.46
N GLN A 99 1.22 -4.60 -13.90
CA GLN A 99 1.35 -5.34 -15.15
C GLN A 99 1.46 -4.39 -16.35
N THR A 100 0.59 -3.39 -16.41
CA THR A 100 0.59 -2.40 -17.49
C THR A 100 1.90 -1.64 -17.57
N GLN A 101 2.49 -1.32 -16.42
CA GLN A 101 3.74 -0.57 -16.32
C GLN A 101 4.99 -1.47 -16.45
N GLY A 102 4.82 -2.77 -16.43
CA GLY A 102 5.96 -3.71 -16.44
C GLY A 102 6.65 -3.82 -15.09
N PHE A 103 5.98 -3.48 -14.00
CA PHE A 103 6.52 -3.63 -12.65
C PHE A 103 6.29 -5.05 -12.15
N PRO A 104 7.31 -5.74 -11.60
CA PRO A 104 7.08 -7.02 -10.94
C PRO A 104 6.12 -6.85 -9.77
N TYR A 105 5.20 -7.80 -9.60
CA TYR A 105 4.20 -7.79 -8.54
C TYR A 105 4.28 -9.08 -7.73
N ARG A 106 4.35 -8.96 -6.42
CA ARG A 106 4.45 -10.10 -5.51
C ARG A 106 3.46 -9.96 -4.35
N VAL A 107 3.08 -11.09 -3.78
CA VAL A 107 2.17 -11.15 -2.63
C VAL A 107 2.91 -11.84 -1.50
N ASN A 108 3.06 -11.14 -0.37
CA ASN A 108 3.72 -11.63 0.85
C ASN A 108 5.12 -12.20 0.62
N ASP A 109 5.83 -11.68 -0.38
CA ASP A 109 7.16 -12.13 -0.75
C ASP A 109 8.05 -10.92 -0.98
N LEU A 110 9.12 -10.81 -0.21
CA LEU A 110 10.04 -9.68 -0.25
C LEU A 110 11.32 -10.07 -0.99
N PRO A 111 11.50 -9.58 -2.22
CA PRO A 111 12.74 -9.81 -2.94
C PRO A 111 13.88 -8.98 -2.35
N TYR A 112 15.09 -9.49 -2.44
CA TYR A 112 16.30 -8.76 -2.10
C TYR A 112 16.93 -8.14 -3.35
N GLY A 113 17.81 -7.16 -3.12
CA GLY A 113 18.62 -6.56 -4.16
C GLY A 113 17.94 -5.39 -4.84
N ARG A 114 18.54 -4.99 -5.96
CA ARG A 114 18.09 -3.84 -6.74
C ARG A 114 17.09 -4.27 -7.80
N SER A 115 16.11 -3.41 -8.04
CA SER A 115 15.20 -3.57 -9.17
C SER A 115 15.80 -2.92 -10.42
N GLU A 116 15.20 -3.21 -11.58
CA GLU A 116 15.50 -2.46 -12.79
C GLU A 116 15.10 -0.99 -12.58
N LYS A 117 15.95 -0.06 -13.06
CA LYS A 117 15.73 1.37 -12.87
C LYS A 117 14.37 1.80 -13.42
N GLY A 118 13.59 2.47 -12.57
CA GLY A 118 12.26 2.94 -12.92
C GLY A 118 11.18 1.85 -12.90
N LYS A 119 11.53 0.60 -12.50
CA LYS A 119 10.60 -0.52 -12.42
C LYS A 119 10.68 -1.19 -11.05
N PRO A 120 10.18 -0.54 -10.01
CA PRO A 120 10.22 -1.11 -8.66
C PRO A 120 9.38 -2.37 -8.57
N VAL A 121 9.75 -3.25 -7.66
CA VAL A 121 8.90 -4.40 -7.32
C VAL A 121 7.78 -3.92 -6.42
N ILE A 122 6.54 -4.20 -6.80
CA ILE A 122 5.37 -3.88 -5.98
C ILE A 122 5.06 -5.10 -5.13
N VAL A 123 5.03 -4.93 -3.82
CA VAL A 123 4.75 -6.03 -2.89
C VAL A 123 3.47 -5.76 -2.12
N ASN A 124 2.51 -6.65 -2.29
CA ASN A 124 1.25 -6.64 -1.56
C ASN A 124 1.44 -7.38 -0.23
N TYR A 125 1.38 -6.62 0.87
CA TYR A 125 1.41 -7.17 2.23
C TYR A 125 0.08 -6.88 2.94
N PHE A 126 -1.03 -7.00 2.24
CA PHE A 126 -2.35 -6.79 2.81
C PHE A 126 -2.64 -7.83 3.89
N TYR A 127 -3.18 -7.39 5.01
CA TYR A 127 -3.37 -8.26 6.17
C TYR A 127 -4.29 -9.47 5.88
N HIS A 128 -5.31 -9.28 5.05
CA HIS A 128 -6.22 -10.37 4.71
C HIS A 128 -5.54 -11.46 3.86
N GLU A 129 -4.55 -11.09 3.07
CA GLU A 129 -3.75 -12.06 2.32
C GLU A 129 -2.89 -12.90 3.25
N LYS A 130 -2.32 -12.26 4.30
CA LYS A 130 -1.56 -13.00 5.31
C LYS A 130 -2.43 -14.04 6.02
N ILE A 131 -3.67 -13.68 6.34
CA ILE A 131 -4.61 -14.58 6.99
C ILE A 131 -4.96 -15.75 6.06
N ARG A 132 -5.22 -15.47 4.79
CA ARG A 132 -5.55 -16.48 3.80
C ARG A 132 -4.45 -17.51 3.63
N LEU A 133 -3.20 -17.07 3.63
CA LEU A 133 -2.05 -17.97 3.48
C LEU A 133 -1.78 -18.84 4.69
N LYS A 134 -2.23 -18.43 5.88
CA LYS A 134 -2.07 -19.22 7.12
C LYS A 134 -3.10 -20.33 7.25
N LYS A 135 -4.13 -20.31 6.45
CA LYS A 135 -5.14 -21.37 6.42
C LYS A 135 -4.74 -22.45 5.42
#